data_2b832d393be157b81ff77f6c7b45c749
#
_entry.id   2b832d393be157b81ff77f6c7b45c749
#
_cell.length_a   1.000
_cell.length_b   1.000
_cell.length_c   1.000
_cell.angle_alpha   90.00
_cell.angle_beta   90.00
_cell.angle_gamma   90.00
#
_symmetry.space_group_name_H-M   'P 1'
#
loop_
_entity.id
_entity.type
_entity.pdbx_description
1 polymer ?
#
loop_
_entity_poly.entity_id
_entity_poly.type
_entity_poly.pdbx_seq_one_letter_code
_entity_poly.pdbx_strand_id
1 'polypeptide(L)'
;DFGDVYGVIYALEADPGFSWAELKTFADQVRQQLLRVPDVAKVEQFGVQDEKLYIEVSQQRLAQLGLDMSQVLSQLGQQNAVEFAGSLQTPQDVLQIRVGGQFQAVEQIKAMPVRGASGSQTRLGEIANVYRGYADPPSIKVHHQGREVVALGVSMAKGGDIVRLGKALTQMRAGLEAGLPAGIKLVQLQDQPKAVTSSVNEFISVLIEAVLIVLAVSFISLGLHKRDNAVALPLWKRYYVDMRPGLVVGITIPLVLAVTFLAMDY
;
A
#
# COMPACT_ATOMS: atom_id res chain seq x y z
N ASP A 1 4.54 -14.45 1.07
CA ASP A 1 4.38 -14.58 2.54
C ASP A 1 2.91 -14.35 2.90
N PHE A 2 2.26 -15.34 3.49
CA PHE A 2 0.86 -15.23 3.95
C PHE A 2 0.66 -14.24 5.12
N GLY A 3 1.70 -13.51 5.52
CA GLY A 3 1.68 -12.53 6.60
C GLY A 3 1.68 -11.07 6.17
N ASP A 4 1.73 -10.78 4.88
CA ASP A 4 1.74 -9.39 4.40
C ASP A 4 0.31 -8.85 4.30
N VAL A 5 -0.18 -8.32 5.41
CA VAL A 5 -1.46 -7.60 5.42
C VAL A 5 -1.19 -6.12 5.11
N TYR A 6 -1.92 -5.59 4.13
CA TYR A 6 -1.86 -4.15 3.83
C TYR A 6 -2.75 -3.40 4.81
N GLY A 7 -2.11 -2.75 5.79
CA GLY A 7 -2.81 -1.96 6.81
C GLY A 7 -3.43 -0.68 6.28
N VAL A 8 -2.84 -0.12 5.21
CA VAL A 8 -3.35 1.08 4.53
C VAL A 8 -3.34 0.84 3.04
N ILE A 9 -4.42 1.20 2.37
CA ILE A 9 -4.54 1.13 0.92
C ILE A 9 -4.92 2.50 0.39
N TYR A 10 -4.10 3.02 -0.52
CA TYR A 10 -4.39 4.22 -1.29
C TYR A 10 -4.80 3.87 -2.71
N ALA A 11 -5.64 4.69 -3.33
CA ALA A 11 -5.93 4.66 -4.74
C ALA A 11 -5.49 5.96 -5.40
N LEU A 12 -4.83 5.85 -6.54
CA LEU A 12 -4.58 6.96 -7.45
C LEU A 12 -5.70 6.98 -8.48
N GLU A 13 -6.54 8.01 -8.37
CA GLU A 13 -7.59 8.31 -9.33
C GLU A 13 -7.07 9.35 -10.31
N ALA A 14 -7.28 9.13 -11.60
CA ALA A 14 -6.97 10.09 -12.64
C ALA A 14 -8.24 10.57 -13.35
N ASP A 15 -8.28 11.84 -13.70
CA ASP A 15 -9.30 12.37 -14.58
C ASP A 15 -9.10 11.86 -16.02
N PRO A 16 -10.14 11.85 -16.87
CA PRO A 16 -10.02 11.45 -18.26
C PRO A 16 -8.94 12.27 -19.00
N GLY A 17 -8.03 11.56 -19.69
CA GLY A 17 -6.93 12.19 -20.43
C GLY A 17 -5.55 11.74 -19.99
N PHE A 18 -5.40 11.16 -18.80
CA PHE A 18 -4.15 10.52 -18.38
C PHE A 18 -4.03 9.10 -18.94
N SER A 19 -2.86 8.78 -19.47
CA SER A 19 -2.52 7.43 -19.90
C SER A 19 -2.16 6.54 -18.71
N TRP A 20 -2.30 5.23 -18.86
CA TRP A 20 -1.85 4.27 -17.84
C TRP A 20 -0.34 4.34 -17.57
N ALA A 21 0.47 4.70 -18.56
CA ALA A 21 1.91 4.89 -18.40
C ALA A 21 2.24 6.09 -17.50
N GLU A 22 1.52 7.20 -17.68
CA GLU A 22 1.64 8.36 -16.79
C GLU A 22 1.18 8.03 -15.37
N LEU A 23 0.02 7.37 -15.23
CA LEU A 23 -0.52 6.98 -13.93
C LEU A 23 0.45 6.03 -13.20
N LYS A 24 1.08 5.08 -13.91
CA LYS A 24 2.14 4.24 -13.38
C LYS A 24 3.34 5.05 -12.87
N THR A 25 3.77 6.06 -13.64
CA THR A 25 4.89 6.92 -13.26
C THR A 25 4.60 7.64 -11.94
N PHE A 26 3.41 8.22 -11.78
CA PHE A 26 2.99 8.85 -10.53
C PHE A 26 2.82 7.84 -9.39
N ALA A 27 2.29 6.65 -9.68
CA ALA A 27 2.21 5.58 -8.69
C ALA A 27 3.60 5.15 -8.19
N ASP A 28 4.59 5.08 -9.08
CA ASP A 28 5.99 4.78 -8.72
C ASP A 28 6.59 5.89 -7.83
N GLN A 29 6.32 7.16 -8.14
CA GLN A 29 6.77 8.29 -7.32
C GLN A 29 6.16 8.23 -5.90
N VAL A 30 4.84 8.04 -5.82
CA VAL A 30 4.14 7.91 -4.53
C VAL A 30 4.65 6.70 -3.75
N ARG A 31 4.84 5.56 -4.41
CA ARG A 31 5.41 4.35 -3.82
C ARG A 31 6.78 4.61 -3.20
N GLN A 32 7.68 5.27 -3.93
CA GLN A 32 9.02 5.59 -3.41
C GLN A 32 8.98 6.52 -2.20
N GLN A 33 8.05 7.46 -2.16
CA GLN A 33 7.88 8.33 -1.02
C GLN A 33 7.29 7.57 0.18
N LEU A 34 6.30 6.71 -0.02
CA LEU A 34 5.70 5.87 1.01
C LEU A 34 6.73 4.91 1.64
N LEU A 35 7.67 4.37 0.85
CA LEU A 35 8.75 3.51 1.35
C LEU A 35 9.75 4.23 2.28
N ARG A 36 9.76 5.57 2.30
CA ARG A 36 10.61 6.36 3.23
C ARG A 36 9.94 6.59 4.59
N VAL A 37 8.66 6.25 4.72
CA VAL A 37 7.95 6.41 5.98
C VAL A 37 8.46 5.36 6.98
N PRO A 38 8.77 5.75 8.22
CA PRO A 38 9.13 4.79 9.27
C PRO A 38 8.06 3.71 9.46
N ASP A 39 8.48 2.49 9.76
CA ASP A 39 7.64 1.31 9.95
C ASP A 39 6.94 0.78 8.68
N VAL A 40 7.18 1.33 7.50
CA VAL A 40 6.75 0.75 6.23
C VAL A 40 7.74 -0.35 5.83
N ALA A 41 7.24 -1.59 5.65
CA ALA A 41 8.04 -2.69 5.15
C ALA A 41 8.01 -2.78 3.63
N LYS A 42 6.83 -2.63 3.06
CA LYS A 42 6.58 -2.89 1.64
C LYS A 42 5.43 -2.02 1.14
N VAL A 43 5.54 -1.59 -0.11
CA VAL A 43 4.46 -0.94 -0.84
C VAL A 43 4.28 -1.66 -2.17
N GLU A 44 3.12 -2.25 -2.40
CA GLU A 44 2.75 -2.92 -3.64
C GLU A 44 1.73 -2.14 -4.43
N GLN A 45 1.83 -2.28 -5.76
CA GLN A 45 0.92 -1.64 -6.70
C GLN A 45 -0.02 -2.69 -7.29
N PHE A 46 -1.29 -2.36 -7.39
CA PHE A 46 -2.34 -3.19 -7.98
C PHE A 46 -3.09 -2.41 -9.05
N GLY A 47 -3.50 -3.11 -10.10
CA GLY A 47 -4.25 -2.50 -11.20
C GLY A 47 -3.40 -1.72 -12.19
N VAL A 48 -2.07 -1.76 -12.06
CA VAL A 48 -1.17 -1.18 -13.06
C VAL A 48 -1.30 -1.97 -14.36
N GLN A 49 -1.48 -1.26 -15.47
CA GLN A 49 -1.52 -1.85 -16.79
C GLN A 49 -0.11 -1.82 -17.41
N ASP A 50 0.44 -3.00 -17.68
CA ASP A 50 1.76 -3.11 -18.29
C ASP A 50 1.73 -2.69 -19.76
N GLU A 51 2.56 -1.71 -20.10
CA GLU A 51 2.77 -1.28 -21.48
C GLU A 51 3.54 -2.36 -22.24
N LYS A 52 3.06 -2.68 -23.44
CA LYS A 52 3.68 -3.65 -24.35
C LYS A 52 3.85 -3.06 -25.74
N LEU A 53 4.86 -3.53 -26.42
CA LEU A 53 5.07 -3.25 -27.83
C LEU A 53 4.44 -4.38 -28.64
N TYR A 54 3.46 -4.04 -29.45
CA TYR A 54 2.79 -4.97 -30.36
C TYR A 54 3.42 -4.86 -31.74
N ILE A 55 3.70 -6.02 -32.33
CA ILE A 55 4.25 -6.15 -33.68
C ILE A 55 3.28 -7.06 -34.47
N GLU A 56 2.41 -6.43 -35.24
CA GLU A 56 1.45 -7.13 -36.08
C GLU A 56 2.03 -7.34 -37.50
N VAL A 57 2.41 -8.55 -37.80
CA VAL A 57 3.07 -8.87 -39.06
C VAL A 57 2.04 -9.37 -40.09
N SER A 58 2.08 -8.79 -41.28
CA SER A 58 1.23 -9.22 -42.39
C SER A 58 1.81 -10.46 -43.09
N GLN A 59 1.14 -11.61 -42.99
CA GLN A 59 1.53 -12.84 -43.69
C GLN A 59 1.61 -12.66 -45.19
N GLN A 60 0.72 -11.86 -45.79
CA GLN A 60 0.71 -11.58 -47.21
C GLN A 60 1.98 -10.83 -47.64
N ARG A 61 2.42 -9.85 -46.87
CA ARG A 61 3.67 -9.12 -47.14
C ARG A 61 4.90 -9.98 -46.95
N LEU A 62 4.91 -10.85 -45.91
CA LEU A 62 5.98 -11.82 -45.72
C LEU A 62 6.12 -12.74 -46.92
N ALA A 63 5.01 -13.30 -47.42
CA ALA A 63 5.02 -14.19 -48.60
C ALA A 63 5.50 -13.48 -49.87
N GLN A 64 5.09 -12.22 -50.08
CA GLN A 64 5.53 -11.42 -51.24
C GLN A 64 7.04 -11.16 -51.26
N LEU A 65 7.63 -11.03 -50.06
CA LEU A 65 9.06 -10.74 -49.88
C LEU A 65 9.91 -11.99 -49.65
N GLY A 66 9.30 -13.19 -49.66
CA GLY A 66 9.98 -14.45 -49.39
C GLY A 66 10.57 -14.53 -48.00
N LEU A 67 9.92 -13.88 -47.01
CA LEU A 67 10.32 -13.86 -45.60
C LEU A 67 9.58 -14.95 -44.82
N ASP A 68 10.30 -15.65 -43.95
CA ASP A 68 9.70 -16.58 -43.01
C ASP A 68 9.48 -15.91 -41.65
N MET A 69 8.31 -16.13 -41.04
CA MET A 69 7.95 -15.60 -39.72
C MET A 69 8.94 -16.05 -38.65
N SER A 70 9.40 -17.30 -38.69
CA SER A 70 10.37 -17.83 -37.73
C SER A 70 11.71 -17.09 -37.76
N GLN A 71 12.15 -16.72 -38.96
CA GLN A 71 13.37 -15.93 -39.16
C GLN A 71 13.21 -14.52 -38.63
N VAL A 72 12.06 -13.87 -38.86
CA VAL A 72 11.75 -12.54 -38.31
C VAL A 72 11.75 -12.56 -36.78
N LEU A 73 11.09 -13.53 -36.16
CA LEU A 73 11.06 -13.69 -34.71
C LEU A 73 12.45 -13.97 -34.12
N SER A 74 13.25 -14.81 -34.78
CA SER A 74 14.63 -15.08 -34.36
C SER A 74 15.52 -13.83 -34.42
N GLN A 75 15.40 -13.03 -35.48
CA GLN A 75 16.17 -11.79 -35.64
C GLN A 75 15.72 -10.74 -34.59
N LEU A 76 14.42 -10.63 -34.31
CA LEU A 76 13.89 -9.79 -33.23
C LEU A 76 14.42 -10.21 -31.86
N GLY A 77 14.41 -11.52 -31.56
CA GLY A 77 14.92 -12.07 -30.31
C GLY A 77 16.42 -11.78 -30.11
N GLN A 78 17.22 -11.95 -31.18
CA GLN A 78 18.66 -11.69 -31.12
C GLN A 78 18.97 -10.19 -30.88
N GLN A 79 18.22 -9.31 -31.48
CA GLN A 79 18.43 -7.86 -31.31
C GLN A 79 17.86 -7.29 -29.99
N ASN A 80 16.89 -7.97 -29.39
CA ASN A 80 16.33 -7.58 -28.09
C ASN A 80 17.05 -8.28 -26.92
N ALA A 81 18.15 -8.93 -27.14
CA ALA A 81 18.90 -9.61 -26.09
C ALA A 81 19.83 -8.65 -25.34
N VAL A 82 19.94 -8.85 -24.02
CA VAL A 82 20.97 -8.24 -23.20
C VAL A 82 22.04 -9.31 -22.98
N GLU A 83 23.18 -9.16 -23.65
CA GLU A 83 24.26 -10.11 -23.51
C GLU A 83 25.35 -9.59 -22.55
N PHE A 84 25.92 -10.52 -21.78
CA PHE A 84 27.09 -10.23 -20.96
C PHE A 84 28.30 -10.12 -21.89
N ALA A 85 28.84 -8.90 -22.03
CA ALA A 85 29.96 -8.62 -22.94
C ALA A 85 31.34 -8.79 -22.28
N GLY A 86 31.38 -9.12 -20.99
CA GLY A 86 32.61 -9.34 -20.24
C GLY A 86 32.70 -8.49 -18.97
N SER A 87 33.83 -8.61 -18.29
CA SER A 87 34.13 -7.78 -17.11
C SER A 87 35.47 -7.07 -17.30
N LEU A 88 35.54 -5.81 -16.95
CA LEU A 88 36.79 -5.06 -16.83
C LEU A 88 37.23 -5.07 -15.37
N GLN A 89 38.39 -5.68 -15.11
CA GLN A 89 38.95 -5.74 -13.76
C GLN A 89 39.92 -4.59 -13.59
N THR A 90 39.59 -3.69 -12.68
CA THR A 90 40.51 -2.63 -12.22
C THR A 90 41.12 -3.02 -10.87
N PRO A 91 42.23 -2.38 -10.41
CA PRO A 91 42.83 -2.73 -9.13
C PRO A 91 41.92 -2.58 -7.91
N GLN A 92 40.78 -1.88 -8.05
CA GLN A 92 39.86 -1.55 -6.97
C GLN A 92 38.45 -2.10 -7.17
N ASP A 93 38.00 -2.37 -8.45
CA ASP A 93 36.65 -2.76 -8.76
C ASP A 93 36.57 -3.70 -9.98
N VAL A 94 35.52 -4.53 -10.02
CA VAL A 94 35.14 -5.34 -11.17
C VAL A 94 33.91 -4.72 -11.84
N LEU A 95 34.13 -4.09 -12.99
CA LEU A 95 33.06 -3.51 -13.80
C LEU A 95 32.49 -4.59 -14.75
N GLN A 96 31.24 -4.95 -14.55
CA GLN A 96 30.51 -5.83 -15.48
C GLN A 96 29.98 -5.01 -16.66
N ILE A 97 30.46 -5.33 -17.85
CA ILE A 97 29.99 -4.70 -19.09
C ILE A 97 28.83 -5.54 -19.63
N ARG A 98 27.65 -4.92 -19.75
CA ARG A 98 26.49 -5.49 -20.40
C ARG A 98 26.17 -4.68 -21.64
N VAL A 99 26.08 -5.33 -22.78
CA VAL A 99 25.57 -4.71 -23.99
C VAL A 99 24.06 -4.90 -24.01
N GLY A 100 23.32 -3.83 -23.81
CA GLY A 100 21.85 -3.82 -23.86
C GLY A 100 21.39 -3.50 -25.27
N GLY A 101 20.73 -4.48 -25.89
CA GLY A 101 20.05 -4.32 -27.20
C GLY A 101 18.54 -4.12 -27.06
N GLN A 102 18.04 -3.85 -25.85
CA GLN A 102 16.59 -3.73 -25.65
C GLN A 102 16.00 -2.53 -26.39
N PHE A 103 14.92 -2.77 -27.11
CA PHE A 103 14.18 -1.71 -27.78
C PHE A 103 13.48 -0.80 -26.79
N GLN A 104 13.77 0.50 -26.90
CA GLN A 104 13.14 1.52 -26.03
C GLN A 104 12.09 2.36 -26.77
N ALA A 105 12.11 2.33 -28.10
CA ALA A 105 11.21 3.13 -28.92
C ALA A 105 10.63 2.32 -30.08
N VAL A 106 9.39 2.63 -30.43
CA VAL A 106 8.68 2.04 -31.59
C VAL A 106 9.46 2.27 -32.88
N GLU A 107 10.06 3.44 -33.04
CA GLU A 107 10.82 3.85 -34.20
C GLU A 107 12.07 2.99 -34.41
N GLN A 108 12.73 2.55 -33.34
CA GLN A 108 13.89 1.64 -33.41
C GLN A 108 13.48 0.28 -33.97
N ILE A 109 12.33 -0.24 -33.51
CA ILE A 109 11.78 -1.51 -34.01
C ILE A 109 11.36 -1.39 -35.47
N LYS A 110 10.68 -0.30 -35.85
CA LYS A 110 10.29 -0.04 -37.24
C LYS A 110 11.49 0.06 -38.19
N ALA A 111 12.57 0.66 -37.72
CA ALA A 111 13.80 0.86 -38.49
C ALA A 111 14.67 -0.41 -38.62
N MET A 112 14.36 -1.46 -37.84
CA MET A 112 15.15 -2.68 -37.80
C MET A 112 15.19 -3.37 -39.15
N PRO A 113 16.41 -3.70 -39.68
CA PRO A 113 16.54 -4.44 -40.92
C PRO A 113 16.22 -5.91 -40.71
N VAL A 114 15.33 -6.44 -41.51
CA VAL A 114 14.98 -7.87 -41.59
C VAL A 114 15.53 -8.44 -42.91
N ARG A 115 16.24 -9.56 -42.83
CA ARG A 115 16.85 -10.25 -43.98
C ARG A 115 16.00 -11.44 -44.39
N GLY A 116 15.66 -11.50 -45.66
CA GLY A 116 15.00 -12.64 -46.27
C GLY A 116 15.97 -13.71 -46.75
N ALA A 117 15.45 -14.89 -47.08
CA ALA A 117 16.21 -16.03 -47.58
C ALA A 117 16.93 -15.73 -48.93
N SER A 118 16.39 -14.80 -49.70
CA SER A 118 16.97 -14.32 -50.97
C SER A 118 18.09 -13.30 -50.81
N GLY A 119 18.46 -12.94 -49.58
CA GLY A 119 19.41 -11.85 -49.28
C GLY A 119 18.81 -10.44 -49.36
N SER A 120 17.53 -10.31 -49.71
CA SER A 120 16.83 -9.03 -49.67
C SER A 120 16.75 -8.48 -48.24
N GLN A 121 16.99 -7.19 -48.07
CA GLN A 121 16.82 -6.48 -46.81
C GLN A 121 15.62 -5.54 -46.91
N THR A 122 14.76 -5.59 -45.92
CA THR A 122 13.65 -4.65 -45.76
C THR A 122 13.58 -4.18 -44.31
N ARG A 123 12.90 -3.06 -44.05
CA ARG A 123 12.68 -2.61 -42.67
C ARG A 123 11.45 -3.29 -42.09
N LEU A 124 11.49 -3.61 -40.78
CA LEU A 124 10.37 -4.26 -40.12
C LEU A 124 9.06 -3.42 -40.24
N GLY A 125 9.15 -2.10 -40.19
CA GLY A 125 8.00 -1.20 -40.34
C GLY A 125 7.32 -1.27 -41.72
N GLU A 126 7.98 -1.87 -42.77
CA GLU A 126 7.37 -2.06 -44.08
C GLU A 126 6.52 -3.34 -44.13
N ILE A 127 6.80 -4.31 -43.28
CA ILE A 127 6.11 -5.61 -43.21
C ILE A 127 5.22 -5.78 -42.01
N ALA A 128 5.42 -4.96 -40.97
CA ALA A 128 4.69 -5.02 -39.69
C ALA A 128 4.19 -3.65 -39.25
N ASN A 129 3.04 -3.66 -38.61
CA ASN A 129 2.56 -2.50 -37.85
C ASN A 129 3.06 -2.61 -36.41
N VAL A 130 3.86 -1.61 -35.98
CA VAL A 130 4.44 -1.60 -34.64
C VAL A 130 3.82 -0.43 -33.86
N TYR A 131 3.22 -0.75 -32.71
CA TYR A 131 2.59 0.25 -31.86
C TYR A 131 2.71 -0.13 -30.39
N ARG A 132 2.54 0.88 -29.50
CA ARG A 132 2.43 0.68 -28.05
C ARG A 132 0.99 0.41 -27.68
N GLY A 133 0.78 -0.50 -26.78
CA GLY A 133 -0.51 -0.82 -26.20
C GLY A 133 -0.33 -1.36 -24.78
N TYR A 134 -1.40 -1.74 -24.17
CA TYR A 134 -1.39 -2.35 -22.84
C TYR A 134 -1.71 -3.84 -22.95
N ALA A 135 -1.34 -4.63 -21.93
CA ALA A 135 -1.64 -6.05 -21.89
C ALA A 135 -3.16 -6.29 -22.02
N ASP A 136 -3.54 -7.12 -23.00
CA ASP A 136 -4.92 -7.54 -23.22
C ASP A 136 -4.98 -9.08 -23.31
N PRO A 137 -5.75 -9.76 -22.43
CA PRO A 137 -6.50 -9.19 -21.31
C PRO A 137 -5.60 -8.66 -20.19
N PRO A 138 -6.05 -7.62 -19.45
CA PRO A 138 -5.33 -7.10 -18.30
C PRO A 138 -5.28 -8.14 -17.17
N SER A 139 -4.14 -8.22 -16.48
CA SER A 139 -3.94 -9.22 -15.42
C SER A 139 -4.80 -8.94 -14.19
N ILE A 140 -4.83 -7.70 -13.75
CA ILE A 140 -5.59 -7.24 -12.57
C ILE A 140 -6.13 -5.83 -12.88
N LYS A 141 -7.40 -5.61 -12.57
CA LYS A 141 -8.02 -4.28 -12.57
C LYS A 141 -8.54 -3.96 -11.18
N VAL A 142 -8.29 -2.75 -10.72
CA VAL A 142 -8.85 -2.22 -9.48
C VAL A 142 -9.84 -1.12 -9.83
N HIS A 143 -11.02 -1.18 -9.21
CA HIS A 143 -12.06 -0.18 -9.40
C HIS A 143 -12.39 0.50 -8.08
N HIS A 144 -12.53 1.80 -8.12
CA HIS A 144 -13.06 2.61 -7.03
C HIS A 144 -14.17 3.52 -7.56
N GLN A 145 -15.36 3.44 -6.98
CA GLN A 145 -16.55 4.20 -7.40
C GLN A 145 -16.84 4.12 -8.92
N GLY A 146 -16.63 2.93 -9.52
CA GLY A 146 -16.87 2.68 -10.93
C GLY A 146 -15.76 3.16 -11.88
N ARG A 147 -14.67 3.73 -11.37
CA ARG A 147 -13.50 4.14 -12.15
C ARG A 147 -12.36 3.15 -11.96
N GLU A 148 -11.61 2.90 -13.03
CA GLU A 148 -10.35 2.15 -12.93
C GLU A 148 -9.29 3.01 -12.26
N VAL A 149 -8.57 2.43 -11.28
CA VAL A 149 -7.56 3.14 -10.47
C VAL A 149 -6.32 2.26 -10.27
N VAL A 150 -5.20 2.89 -9.94
CA VAL A 150 -4.02 2.19 -9.43
C VAL A 150 -4.06 2.22 -7.91
N ALA A 151 -4.10 1.04 -7.28
CA ALA A 151 -4.05 0.95 -5.83
C ALA A 151 -2.63 0.71 -5.32
N LEU A 152 -2.31 1.28 -4.16
CA LEU A 152 -1.04 1.16 -3.45
C LEU A 152 -1.33 0.57 -2.07
N GLY A 153 -0.95 -0.68 -1.87
CA GLY A 153 -1.05 -1.35 -0.57
C GLY A 153 0.22 -1.15 0.24
N VAL A 154 0.08 -0.62 1.45
CA VAL A 154 1.18 -0.37 2.40
C VAL A 154 1.14 -1.42 3.49
N SER A 155 2.20 -2.20 3.63
CA SER A 155 2.38 -3.15 4.72
C SER A 155 3.35 -2.63 5.77
N MET A 156 3.09 -2.97 7.02
CA MET A 156 3.89 -2.56 8.17
C MET A 156 5.06 -3.51 8.40
N ALA A 157 6.18 -2.98 8.89
CA ALA A 157 7.32 -3.78 9.31
C ALA A 157 6.98 -4.64 10.54
N LYS A 158 7.59 -5.82 10.65
CA LYS A 158 7.43 -6.71 11.82
C LYS A 158 7.85 -5.96 13.09
N GLY A 159 6.97 -5.98 14.09
CA GLY A 159 7.20 -5.26 15.35
C GLY A 159 6.97 -3.75 15.29
N GLY A 160 6.48 -3.23 14.17
CA GLY A 160 6.08 -1.83 14.04
C GLY A 160 4.78 -1.51 14.80
N ASP A 161 4.52 -0.22 15.00
CA ASP A 161 3.29 0.28 15.61
C ASP A 161 2.37 0.83 14.52
N ILE A 162 1.21 0.18 14.35
CA ILE A 162 0.23 0.55 13.32
C ILE A 162 -0.35 1.96 13.54
N VAL A 163 -0.48 2.41 14.78
CA VAL A 163 -1.00 3.75 15.11
C VAL A 163 0.03 4.81 14.77
N ARG A 164 1.32 4.54 15.07
CA ARG A 164 2.44 5.42 14.70
C ARG A 164 2.59 5.51 13.19
N LEU A 165 2.53 4.37 12.49
CA LEU A 165 2.53 4.32 11.04
C LEU A 165 1.40 5.17 10.44
N GLY A 166 0.17 5.04 10.94
CA GLY A 166 -0.98 5.80 10.48
C GLY A 166 -0.81 7.31 10.63
N LYS A 167 -0.25 7.75 11.77
CA LYS A 167 0.08 9.18 11.99
C LYS A 167 1.12 9.69 11.01
N ALA A 168 2.19 8.93 10.78
CA ALA A 168 3.26 9.29 9.84
C ALA A 168 2.74 9.38 8.40
N LEU A 169 1.91 8.42 7.97
CA LEU A 169 1.27 8.41 6.66
C LEU A 169 0.31 9.60 6.48
N THR A 170 -0.48 9.93 7.52
CA THR A 170 -1.39 11.08 7.49
C THR A 170 -0.63 12.40 7.35
N GLN A 171 0.49 12.56 8.05
CA GLN A 171 1.34 13.75 7.94
C GLN A 171 1.97 13.88 6.55
N MET A 172 2.40 12.75 5.97
CA MET A 172 3.02 12.74 4.64
C MET A 172 2.01 12.97 3.50
N ARG A 173 0.76 12.60 3.70
CA ARG A 173 -0.29 12.66 2.68
C ARG A 173 -0.41 14.02 1.99
N ALA A 174 -0.40 15.11 2.75
CA ALA A 174 -0.49 16.45 2.20
C ALA A 174 0.67 16.77 1.24
N GLY A 175 1.88 16.30 1.57
CA GLY A 175 3.06 16.43 0.70
C GLY A 175 2.97 15.56 -0.56
N LEU A 176 2.42 14.35 -0.43
CA LEU A 176 2.18 13.45 -1.56
C LEU A 176 1.17 14.07 -2.55
N GLU A 177 0.04 14.56 -2.05
CA GLU A 177 -1.00 15.20 -2.86
C GLU A 177 -0.48 16.47 -3.56
N ALA A 178 0.34 17.27 -2.88
CA ALA A 178 0.94 18.47 -3.48
C ALA A 178 1.96 18.16 -4.59
N GLY A 179 2.54 16.96 -4.60
CA GLY A 179 3.47 16.51 -5.64
C GLY A 179 2.79 15.91 -6.86
N LEU A 180 1.46 15.71 -6.83
CA LEU A 180 0.70 15.17 -7.95
C LEU A 180 0.18 16.30 -8.86
N PRO A 181 0.11 16.08 -10.18
CA PRO A 181 -0.46 17.04 -11.09
C PRO A 181 -1.97 17.21 -10.88
N ALA A 182 -2.50 18.36 -11.29
CA ALA A 182 -3.94 18.58 -11.31
C ALA A 182 -4.64 17.50 -12.13
N GLY A 183 -5.69 16.91 -11.57
CA GLY A 183 -6.43 15.80 -12.19
C GLY A 183 -6.04 14.41 -11.67
N ILE A 184 -4.98 14.29 -10.86
CA ILE A 184 -4.66 13.05 -10.13
C ILE A 184 -4.92 13.26 -8.64
N LYS A 185 -5.69 12.34 -8.03
CA LYS A 185 -6.05 12.38 -6.61
C LYS A 185 -5.59 11.12 -5.90
N LEU A 186 -5.07 11.31 -4.68
CA LEU A 186 -4.72 10.21 -3.79
C LEU A 186 -5.86 10.00 -2.78
N VAL A 187 -6.62 8.93 -2.96
CA VAL A 187 -7.76 8.57 -2.09
C VAL A 187 -7.36 7.42 -1.19
N GLN A 188 -7.69 7.50 0.08
CA GLN A 188 -7.45 6.39 1.02
C GLN A 188 -8.66 5.46 1.02
N LEU A 189 -8.46 4.19 0.63
CA LEU A 189 -9.50 3.17 0.55
C LEU A 189 -9.64 2.41 1.86
N GLN A 190 -8.52 2.14 2.52
CA GLN A 190 -8.47 1.40 3.79
C GLN A 190 -7.55 2.11 4.77
N ASP A 191 -7.99 2.18 6.03
CA ASP A 191 -7.29 2.82 7.14
C ASP A 191 -7.41 1.96 8.40
N GLN A 192 -6.60 0.91 8.47
CA GLN A 192 -6.53 0.03 9.64
C GLN A 192 -6.02 0.79 10.89
N PRO A 193 -5.02 1.69 10.81
CA PRO A 193 -4.60 2.51 11.94
C PRO A 193 -5.76 3.25 12.62
N LYS A 194 -6.65 3.83 11.82
CA LYS A 194 -7.83 4.54 12.34
C LYS A 194 -8.80 3.58 13.00
N ALA A 195 -9.06 2.43 12.40
CA ALA A 195 -9.95 1.41 12.95
C ALA A 195 -9.42 0.90 14.30
N VAL A 196 -8.12 0.58 14.40
CA VAL A 196 -7.47 0.15 15.65
C VAL A 196 -7.55 1.25 16.71
N THR A 197 -7.21 2.50 16.36
CA THR A 197 -7.28 3.63 17.29
C THR A 197 -8.71 3.83 17.81
N SER A 198 -9.71 3.74 16.95
CA SER A 198 -11.12 3.87 17.33
C SER A 198 -11.55 2.77 18.30
N SER A 199 -11.21 1.50 17.98
CA SER A 199 -11.54 0.35 18.83
C SER A 199 -10.85 0.41 20.20
N VAL A 200 -9.59 0.82 20.25
CA VAL A 200 -8.86 0.99 21.52
C VAL A 200 -9.48 2.11 22.36
N ASN A 201 -9.81 3.25 21.75
CA ASN A 201 -10.44 4.36 22.46
C ASN A 201 -11.83 3.97 22.99
N GLU A 202 -12.62 3.26 22.21
CA GLU A 202 -13.92 2.75 22.64
C GLU A 202 -13.78 1.78 23.82
N PHE A 203 -12.83 0.83 23.72
CA PHE A 203 -12.54 -0.10 24.82
C PHE A 203 -12.13 0.63 26.09
N ILE A 204 -11.23 1.62 26.02
CA ILE A 204 -10.81 2.42 27.19
C ILE A 204 -12.00 3.19 27.76
N SER A 205 -12.84 3.78 26.92
CA SER A 205 -14.02 4.52 27.37
C SER A 205 -14.99 3.64 28.14
N VAL A 206 -15.32 2.46 27.60
CA VAL A 206 -16.19 1.47 28.26
C VAL A 206 -15.56 0.93 29.55
N LEU A 207 -14.24 0.71 29.56
CA LEU A 207 -13.52 0.28 30.75
C LEU A 207 -13.61 1.34 31.88
N ILE A 208 -13.39 2.60 31.55
CA ILE A 208 -13.49 3.71 32.51
C ILE A 208 -14.92 3.82 33.05
N GLU A 209 -15.92 3.72 32.16
CA GLU A 209 -17.33 3.75 32.56
C GLU A 209 -17.67 2.61 33.50
N ALA A 210 -17.27 1.38 33.20
CA ALA A 210 -17.45 0.22 34.07
C ALA A 210 -16.80 0.41 35.45
N VAL A 211 -15.56 0.89 35.47
CA VAL A 211 -14.84 1.18 36.73
C VAL A 211 -15.58 2.24 37.53
N LEU A 212 -16.05 3.32 36.90
CA LEU A 212 -16.81 4.38 37.59
C LEU A 212 -18.12 3.86 38.20
N ILE A 213 -18.87 3.00 37.47
CA ILE A 213 -20.09 2.37 37.94
C ILE A 213 -19.79 1.49 39.16
N VAL A 214 -18.77 0.63 39.09
CA VAL A 214 -18.38 -0.25 40.20
C VAL A 214 -17.95 0.58 41.44
N LEU A 215 -17.19 1.65 41.23
CA LEU A 215 -16.81 2.58 42.31
C LEU A 215 -18.03 3.23 42.91
N ALA A 216 -18.95 3.75 42.11
CA ALA A 216 -20.18 4.39 42.60
C ALA A 216 -21.03 3.43 43.44
N VAL A 217 -21.26 2.20 42.94
CA VAL A 217 -22.00 1.15 43.66
C VAL A 217 -21.28 0.76 44.97
N SER A 218 -19.95 0.59 44.91
CA SER A 218 -19.15 0.26 46.10
C SER A 218 -19.19 1.38 47.17
N PHE A 219 -19.11 2.65 46.73
CA PHE A 219 -19.24 3.80 47.64
C PHE A 219 -20.62 3.85 48.31
N ILE A 220 -21.68 3.62 47.54
CA ILE A 220 -23.05 3.62 48.06
C ILE A 220 -23.26 2.43 49.01
N SER A 221 -22.84 1.22 48.60
CA SER A 221 -23.07 -0.01 49.35
C SER A 221 -22.27 -0.09 50.65
N LEU A 222 -20.98 0.29 50.59
CA LEU A 222 -20.07 0.21 51.74
C LEU A 222 -19.99 1.49 52.58
N GLY A 223 -20.27 2.63 51.95
CA GLY A 223 -20.20 3.92 52.61
C GLY A 223 -21.45 4.34 53.37
N LEU A 224 -22.63 3.74 53.07
CA LEU A 224 -23.88 4.08 53.74
C LEU A 224 -24.03 3.33 55.08
N HIS A 225 -23.76 4.02 56.17
CA HIS A 225 -23.94 3.48 57.52
C HIS A 225 -25.16 4.09 58.19
N LYS A 226 -25.98 3.23 58.81
CA LYS A 226 -27.15 3.65 59.56
C LYS A 226 -26.68 4.14 60.97
N ARG A 227 -27.14 5.29 61.38
CA ARG A 227 -26.84 5.87 62.68
C ARG A 227 -27.70 5.18 63.75
N ASP A 228 -27.07 4.53 64.71
CA ASP A 228 -27.77 3.72 65.76
C ASP A 228 -28.81 4.48 66.59
N ASN A 229 -28.74 5.82 66.67
CA ASN A 229 -29.68 6.65 67.48
C ASN A 229 -30.62 7.49 66.62
N ALA A 230 -31.02 7.03 65.44
CA ALA A 230 -31.70 7.83 64.41
C ALA A 230 -33.26 7.72 64.42
N VAL A 231 -33.88 7.22 65.51
CA VAL A 231 -35.35 6.98 65.56
C VAL A 231 -36.17 8.31 65.51
N ALA A 232 -35.57 9.46 65.85
CA ALA A 232 -36.23 10.74 65.83
C ALA A 232 -35.79 11.74 64.74
N LEU A 233 -34.97 11.25 63.74
CA LEU A 233 -34.44 12.13 62.70
C LEU A 233 -35.14 11.91 61.35
N PRO A 234 -35.33 12.94 60.51
CA PRO A 234 -35.85 12.78 59.16
C PRO A 234 -34.96 11.87 58.34
N LEU A 235 -35.55 11.12 57.40
CA LEU A 235 -34.91 10.06 56.58
C LEU A 235 -33.54 10.45 55.97
N TRP A 236 -33.38 11.73 55.63
CA TRP A 236 -32.13 12.26 55.07
C TRP A 236 -30.95 12.36 56.03
N LYS A 237 -31.21 12.43 57.34
CA LYS A 237 -30.19 12.52 58.40
C LYS A 237 -29.91 11.18 59.08
N ARG A 238 -30.57 10.12 58.64
CA ARG A 238 -30.51 8.77 59.20
C ARG A 238 -29.26 7.98 58.76
N TYR A 239 -28.69 8.41 57.66
CA TYR A 239 -27.51 7.77 57.08
C TYR A 239 -26.34 8.76 57.04
N TYR A 240 -25.15 8.29 57.35
CA TYR A 240 -23.92 9.03 57.15
C TYR A 240 -23.02 8.25 56.19
N VAL A 241 -22.23 8.93 55.37
CA VAL A 241 -21.33 8.33 54.40
C VAL A 241 -19.95 8.27 55.04
N ASP A 242 -19.46 7.04 55.25
CA ASP A 242 -18.06 6.82 55.61
C ASP A 242 -17.26 6.61 54.31
N MET A 243 -16.36 7.55 54.03
CA MET A 243 -15.56 7.52 52.82
C MET A 243 -14.39 6.53 52.89
N ARG A 244 -14.04 5.99 54.05
CA ARG A 244 -12.88 5.12 54.23
C ARG A 244 -12.97 3.81 53.48
N PRO A 245 -14.07 2.98 53.58
CA PRO A 245 -14.18 1.75 52.85
C PRO A 245 -14.24 1.95 51.34
N GLY A 246 -14.95 2.98 50.90
CA GLY A 246 -15.06 3.33 49.49
C GLY A 246 -13.72 3.73 48.85
N LEU A 247 -12.88 4.44 49.62
CA LEU A 247 -11.56 4.86 49.13
C LEU A 247 -10.59 3.66 48.98
N VAL A 248 -10.66 2.68 49.92
CA VAL A 248 -9.85 1.46 49.79
C VAL A 248 -10.20 0.68 48.50
N VAL A 249 -11.51 0.46 48.28
CA VAL A 249 -11.97 -0.23 47.04
C VAL A 249 -11.63 0.59 45.81
N GLY A 250 -11.79 1.94 45.90
CA GLY A 250 -11.50 2.87 44.82
C GLY A 250 -10.04 2.87 44.35
N ILE A 251 -9.09 2.61 45.24
CA ILE A 251 -7.68 2.51 44.91
C ILE A 251 -7.31 1.08 44.47
N THR A 252 -7.91 0.06 45.09
CA THR A 252 -7.55 -1.33 44.85
C THR A 252 -7.92 -1.79 43.41
N ILE A 253 -9.08 -1.38 42.91
CA ILE A 253 -9.54 -1.79 41.57
C ILE A 253 -8.61 -1.28 40.45
N PRO A 254 -8.29 0.03 40.37
CA PRO A 254 -7.32 0.51 39.37
C PRO A 254 -5.92 -0.09 39.55
N LEU A 255 -5.49 -0.34 40.79
CA LEU A 255 -4.19 -0.96 41.07
C LEU A 255 -4.12 -2.38 40.53
N VAL A 256 -5.14 -3.21 40.75
CA VAL A 256 -5.20 -4.58 40.25
C VAL A 256 -5.20 -4.58 38.73
N LEU A 257 -5.98 -3.70 38.09
CA LEU A 257 -5.98 -3.55 36.63
C LEU A 257 -4.59 -3.17 36.10
N ALA A 258 -3.93 -2.20 36.73
CA ALA A 258 -2.58 -1.78 36.31
C ALA A 258 -1.56 -2.93 36.44
N VAL A 259 -1.61 -3.71 37.51
CA VAL A 259 -0.75 -4.90 37.71
C VAL A 259 -1.05 -5.98 36.68
N THR A 260 -2.33 -6.18 36.35
CA THR A 260 -2.73 -7.17 35.31
C THR A 260 -2.20 -6.77 33.94
N PHE A 261 -2.34 -5.50 33.56
CA PHE A 261 -1.78 -5.01 32.28
C PHE A 261 -0.25 -5.10 32.22
N LEU A 262 0.44 -4.76 33.34
CA LEU A 262 1.89 -4.93 33.44
C LEU A 262 2.33 -6.40 33.30
N ALA A 263 1.56 -7.32 33.86
CA ALA A 263 1.83 -8.75 33.76
C ALA A 263 1.56 -9.32 32.35
N MET A 264 0.70 -8.67 31.58
CA MET A 264 0.43 -9.06 30.18
C MET A 264 1.45 -8.49 29.19
N ASP A 265 2.14 -7.40 29.57
CA ASP A 265 3.18 -6.75 28.75
C ASP A 265 4.55 -7.47 28.86
N TYR A 266 4.72 -8.30 29.91
CA TYR A 266 5.93 -9.08 30.14
C TYR A 266 5.84 -10.49 29.55
#